data_b72af7005abf4ac5ca819577ea6bd558
#
_entry.id   b72af7005abf4ac5ca819577ea6bd558
#
_cell.length_a   1.000
_cell.length_b   1.000
_cell.length_c   1.000
_cell.angle_alpha   90.00
_cell.angle_beta   90.00
_cell.angle_gamma   90.00
#
_symmetry.space_group_name_H-M   'P 1'
#
loop_
_entity.id
_entity.type
_entity.pdbx_description
1 polymer ?
#
loop_
_entity_poly.entity_id
_entity_poly.type
_entity_poly.pdbx_seq_one_letter_code
_entity_poly.pdbx_strand_id
1 'polypeptide(L)'
;CKKSNYADLIIYNGIIHTVDSLNNIVESVAVKNDKIIETGKYIDIEKLVGEKTKTIDLDGKTMIPGLIEGHGHIMGVGYNQLNLDLLHTNSFEEIVAIVKEKANTVPEGTWILGRGWHQDKWTSTPEKLIKGFPTHDKLSEATPNHPVYLRHASGHASLANNKAMEMFK
;
A
#
# COMPACT_ATOMS: atom_id res chain seq x y z
N CYS A 1 -15.72 -38.57 26.36
CA CYS A 1 -16.26 -37.57 25.40
C CYS A 1 -15.69 -37.86 24.03
N LYS A 2 -16.52 -38.30 23.06
CA LYS A 2 -16.12 -38.33 21.65
C LYS A 2 -15.84 -36.87 21.23
N LYS A 3 -14.62 -36.56 20.81
CA LYS A 3 -14.34 -35.26 20.18
C LYS A 3 -15.31 -35.12 19.01
N SER A 4 -16.18 -34.11 19.06
CA SER A 4 -17.07 -33.79 17.96
C SER A 4 -16.21 -33.52 16.72
N ASN A 5 -16.50 -34.21 15.63
CA ASN A 5 -15.75 -34.05 14.37
C ASN A 5 -16.35 -32.95 13.47
N TYR A 6 -17.26 -32.13 14.03
CA TYR A 6 -17.89 -31.04 13.30
C TYR A 6 -16.93 -29.88 13.03
N ALA A 7 -17.15 -29.22 11.92
CA ALA A 7 -16.41 -28.02 11.53
C ALA A 7 -16.84 -26.81 12.38
N ASP A 8 -15.95 -25.84 12.51
CA ASP A 8 -16.26 -24.55 13.12
C ASP A 8 -16.89 -23.59 12.08
N LEU A 9 -16.49 -23.75 10.81
CA LEU A 9 -16.97 -22.96 9.69
C LEU A 9 -17.06 -23.85 8.44
N ILE A 10 -18.14 -23.70 7.69
CA ILE A 10 -18.29 -24.26 6.34
C ILE A 10 -18.65 -23.11 5.39
N ILE A 11 -17.88 -23.01 4.30
CA ILE A 11 -18.12 -22.09 3.19
C ILE A 11 -18.54 -22.96 2.00
N TYR A 12 -19.65 -22.62 1.34
CA TYR A 12 -20.22 -23.48 0.31
C TYR A 12 -20.88 -22.69 -0.83
N ASN A 13 -21.35 -23.40 -1.87
CA ASN A 13 -22.07 -22.84 -3.01
C ASN A 13 -21.26 -21.76 -3.74
N GLY A 14 -19.97 -22.03 -4.00
CA GLY A 14 -19.08 -21.10 -4.68
C GLY A 14 -18.14 -21.76 -5.67
N ILE A 15 -17.36 -20.95 -6.36
CA ILE A 15 -16.23 -21.35 -7.21
C ILE A 15 -14.96 -21.13 -6.38
N ILE A 16 -14.49 -22.18 -5.69
CA ILE A 16 -13.39 -22.07 -4.74
C ILE A 16 -12.12 -22.62 -5.36
N HIS A 17 -11.15 -21.77 -5.62
CA HIS A 17 -9.81 -22.16 -6.09
C HIS A 17 -8.95 -22.55 -4.89
N THR A 18 -8.51 -23.81 -4.83
CA THR A 18 -7.67 -24.29 -3.72
C THR A 18 -6.24 -23.78 -3.79
N VAL A 19 -5.77 -23.45 -5.00
CA VAL A 19 -4.38 -23.03 -5.27
C VAL A 19 -3.38 -24.05 -4.69
N ASP A 20 -3.77 -25.32 -4.68
CA ASP A 20 -2.88 -26.43 -4.39
C ASP A 20 -2.05 -26.82 -5.63
N SER A 21 -1.19 -27.82 -5.51
CA SER A 21 -0.33 -28.28 -6.64
C SER A 21 -1.11 -28.74 -7.86
N LEU A 22 -2.40 -29.06 -7.73
CA LEU A 22 -3.29 -29.53 -8.79
C LEU A 22 -4.21 -28.40 -9.31
N ASN A 23 -4.21 -27.24 -8.68
CA ASN A 23 -5.11 -26.11 -8.99
C ASN A 23 -6.60 -26.53 -9.03
N ASN A 24 -7.01 -27.33 -8.06
CA ASN A 24 -8.39 -27.81 -7.99
C ASN A 24 -9.38 -26.64 -7.81
N ILE A 25 -10.58 -26.84 -8.37
CA ILE A 25 -11.73 -25.99 -8.11
C ILE A 25 -12.76 -26.84 -7.39
N VAL A 26 -13.23 -26.36 -6.24
CA VAL A 26 -14.21 -27.05 -5.40
C VAL A 26 -15.39 -26.12 -5.10
N GLU A 27 -16.50 -26.65 -4.61
CA GLU A 27 -17.68 -25.86 -4.29
C GLU A 27 -17.81 -25.52 -2.80
N SER A 28 -17.05 -26.25 -1.95
CA SER A 28 -17.11 -26.02 -0.50
C SER A 28 -15.82 -26.35 0.23
N VAL A 29 -15.67 -25.71 1.41
CA VAL A 29 -14.54 -25.84 2.33
C VAL A 29 -15.05 -25.95 3.75
N ALA A 30 -14.53 -26.91 4.52
CA ALA A 30 -14.74 -27.01 5.96
C ALA A 30 -13.47 -26.63 6.73
N VAL A 31 -13.64 -25.80 7.75
CA VAL A 31 -12.55 -25.30 8.62
C VAL A 31 -12.82 -25.72 10.07
N LYS A 32 -11.77 -26.15 10.76
CA LYS A 32 -11.79 -26.49 12.19
C LYS A 32 -10.46 -26.09 12.84
N ASN A 33 -10.52 -25.42 14.00
CA ASN A 33 -9.33 -24.93 14.72
C ASN A 33 -8.35 -24.20 13.77
N ASP A 34 -8.88 -23.25 12.98
CA ASP A 34 -8.14 -22.42 12.02
C ASP A 34 -7.41 -23.20 10.90
N LYS A 35 -7.83 -24.45 10.66
CA LYS A 35 -7.28 -25.30 9.59
C LYS A 35 -8.38 -25.77 8.67
N ILE A 36 -8.10 -25.80 7.38
CA ILE A 36 -8.94 -26.49 6.39
C ILE A 36 -8.83 -27.98 6.68
N ILE A 37 -9.98 -28.63 6.92
CA ILE A 37 -10.06 -30.06 7.22
C ILE A 37 -10.63 -30.88 6.08
N GLU A 38 -11.43 -30.25 5.20
CA GLU A 38 -12.03 -30.89 4.05
C GLU A 38 -12.31 -29.87 2.95
N THR A 39 -12.20 -30.28 1.69
CA THR A 39 -12.59 -29.49 0.52
C THR A 39 -13.26 -30.41 -0.50
N GLY A 40 -14.27 -29.92 -1.22
CA GLY A 40 -14.94 -30.75 -2.22
C GLY A 40 -16.36 -30.31 -2.51
N LYS A 41 -17.22 -31.30 -2.80
CA LYS A 41 -18.64 -31.05 -3.01
C LYS A 41 -19.35 -30.84 -1.69
N TYR A 42 -20.35 -29.97 -1.67
CA TYR A 42 -21.09 -29.67 -0.45
C TYR A 42 -21.74 -30.91 0.17
N ILE A 43 -22.29 -31.82 -0.65
CA ILE A 43 -22.91 -33.08 -0.19
C ILE A 43 -21.96 -33.95 0.65
N ASP A 44 -20.65 -33.86 0.39
CA ASP A 44 -19.64 -34.63 1.14
C ASP A 44 -19.23 -33.92 2.44
N ILE A 45 -19.39 -32.58 2.49
CA ILE A 45 -18.96 -31.73 3.60
C ILE A 45 -20.10 -31.42 4.58
N GLU A 46 -21.35 -31.41 4.14
CA GLU A 46 -22.52 -31.07 4.99
C GLU A 46 -22.63 -31.95 6.25
N LYS A 47 -22.13 -33.20 6.23
CA LYS A 47 -22.04 -34.09 7.39
C LYS A 47 -21.16 -33.54 8.53
N LEU A 48 -20.33 -32.55 8.26
CA LEU A 48 -19.48 -31.87 9.23
C LEU A 48 -20.19 -30.68 9.89
N VAL A 49 -21.42 -30.36 9.49
CA VAL A 49 -22.25 -29.33 10.11
C VAL A 49 -22.72 -29.82 11.48
N GLY A 50 -22.46 -29.11 12.54
CA GLY A 50 -22.95 -29.29 13.88
C GLY A 50 -23.71 -28.07 14.39
N GLU A 51 -24.30 -28.16 15.58
CA GLU A 51 -25.07 -27.04 16.17
C GLU A 51 -24.33 -25.71 16.26
N LYS A 52 -23.00 -25.74 16.37
CA LYS A 52 -22.15 -24.54 16.52
C LYS A 52 -21.41 -24.16 15.24
N THR A 53 -21.59 -24.93 14.18
CA THR A 53 -20.92 -24.65 12.89
C THR A 53 -21.51 -23.38 12.27
N LYS A 54 -20.65 -22.42 11.95
CA LYS A 54 -21.04 -21.29 11.13
C LYS A 54 -21.05 -21.70 9.66
N THR A 55 -21.98 -21.18 8.89
CA THR A 55 -22.05 -21.44 7.45
C THR A 55 -22.04 -20.12 6.68
N ILE A 56 -21.34 -20.09 5.55
CA ILE A 56 -21.29 -18.97 4.61
C ILE A 56 -21.69 -19.49 3.24
N ASP A 57 -22.80 -19.01 2.71
CA ASP A 57 -23.19 -19.23 1.33
C ASP A 57 -22.51 -18.20 0.43
N LEU A 58 -21.74 -18.65 -0.55
CA LEU A 58 -21.05 -17.77 -1.50
C LEU A 58 -21.96 -17.29 -2.62
N ASP A 59 -23.14 -17.87 -2.78
CA ASP A 59 -24.09 -17.50 -3.82
C ASP A 59 -23.43 -17.46 -5.22
N GLY A 60 -22.68 -18.50 -5.54
CA GLY A 60 -21.96 -18.64 -6.81
C GLY A 60 -20.69 -17.77 -6.94
N LYS A 61 -20.33 -16.98 -5.92
CA LYS A 61 -19.14 -16.13 -5.95
C LYS A 61 -17.85 -16.93 -5.90
N THR A 62 -16.79 -16.32 -6.45
CA THR A 62 -15.44 -16.90 -6.40
C THR A 62 -14.76 -16.64 -5.07
N MET A 63 -14.12 -17.67 -4.53
CA MET A 63 -13.25 -17.59 -3.36
C MET A 63 -11.83 -18.06 -3.74
N ILE A 64 -10.85 -17.33 -3.25
CA ILE A 64 -9.42 -17.66 -3.36
C ILE A 64 -8.77 -17.60 -1.98
N PRO A 65 -7.61 -18.24 -1.76
CA PRO A 65 -6.80 -18.01 -0.57
C PRO A 65 -6.44 -16.51 -0.43
N GLY A 66 -6.28 -16.06 0.81
CA GLY A 66 -5.85 -14.70 1.07
C GLY A 66 -4.52 -14.38 0.37
N LEU A 67 -4.44 -13.21 -0.23
CA LEU A 67 -3.22 -12.76 -0.91
C LEU A 67 -2.10 -12.55 0.11
N ILE A 68 -0.90 -13.02 -0.22
CA ILE A 68 0.30 -12.83 0.59
C ILE A 68 1.26 -11.95 -0.21
N GLU A 69 1.51 -10.75 0.31
CA GLU A 69 2.54 -9.85 -0.25
C GLU A 69 3.91 -10.25 0.30
N GLY A 70 4.74 -10.85 -0.55
CA GLY A 70 6.07 -11.33 -0.19
C GLY A 70 7.17 -10.26 -0.25
N HIS A 71 6.89 -9.07 -0.79
CA HIS A 71 7.86 -7.98 -0.96
C HIS A 71 7.27 -6.62 -0.56
N GLY A 72 6.53 -6.55 0.51
CA GLY A 72 5.89 -5.32 0.98
C GLY A 72 6.85 -4.39 1.72
N HIS A 73 6.90 -3.11 1.33
CA HIS A 73 7.62 -2.05 2.03
C HIS A 73 6.73 -1.38 3.08
N ILE A 74 6.26 -2.11 4.08
CA ILE A 74 5.27 -1.63 5.08
C ILE A 74 5.74 -0.35 5.79
N MET A 75 7.03 -0.24 6.13
CA MET A 75 7.60 0.97 6.71
C MET A 75 7.50 2.16 5.75
N GLY A 76 7.72 1.92 4.44
CA GLY A 76 7.56 2.94 3.41
C GLY A 76 6.12 3.45 3.31
N VAL A 77 5.14 2.56 3.40
CA VAL A 77 3.71 2.93 3.46
C VAL A 77 3.43 3.80 4.68
N GLY A 78 3.93 3.42 5.86
CA GLY A 78 3.79 4.20 7.09
C GLY A 78 4.42 5.59 6.97
N TYR A 79 5.63 5.70 6.46
CA TYR A 79 6.30 6.98 6.24
C TYR A 79 5.57 7.88 5.22
N ASN A 80 4.96 7.31 4.19
CA ASN A 80 4.19 8.09 3.22
C ASN A 80 2.93 8.73 3.85
N GLN A 81 2.39 8.18 4.93
CA GLN A 81 1.27 8.79 5.67
C GLN A 81 1.71 10.00 6.52
N LEU A 82 2.98 10.07 6.89
CA LEU A 82 3.54 11.15 7.70
C LEU A 82 4.16 12.28 6.87
N ASN A 83 4.56 11.98 5.63
CA ASN A 83 5.25 12.87 4.73
C ASN A 83 4.37 13.29 3.54
N LEU A 84 4.83 14.25 2.76
CA LEU A 84 4.14 14.65 1.52
C LEU A 84 4.22 13.53 0.48
N ASP A 85 3.07 13.06 0.03
CA ASP A 85 2.98 12.17 -1.14
C ASP A 85 3.02 13.01 -2.43
N LEU A 86 4.09 12.86 -3.19
CA LEU A 86 4.33 13.58 -4.43
C LEU A 86 4.21 12.67 -5.67
N LEU A 87 3.67 11.45 -5.49
CA LEU A 87 3.61 10.43 -6.55
C LEU A 87 2.77 10.87 -7.76
N HIS A 88 1.73 11.65 -7.50
CA HIS A 88 0.75 12.07 -8.49
C HIS A 88 0.92 13.52 -8.96
N THR A 89 2.05 14.16 -8.63
CA THR A 89 2.33 15.52 -9.08
C THR A 89 2.65 15.57 -10.57
N ASN A 90 2.07 16.58 -11.26
CA ASN A 90 2.14 16.74 -12.70
C ASN A 90 3.11 17.84 -13.14
N SER A 91 3.74 18.56 -12.20
CA SER A 91 4.75 19.59 -12.47
C SER A 91 5.62 19.86 -11.26
N PHE A 92 6.76 20.52 -11.49
CA PHE A 92 7.60 21.01 -10.40
C PHE A 92 6.94 22.14 -9.63
N GLU A 93 6.20 23.00 -10.30
CA GLU A 93 5.43 24.10 -9.72
C GLU A 93 4.36 23.57 -8.73
N GLU A 94 3.71 22.47 -9.06
CA GLU A 94 2.76 21.80 -8.15
C GLU A 94 3.45 21.30 -6.89
N ILE A 95 4.64 20.70 -7.00
CA ILE A 95 5.45 20.31 -5.85
C ILE A 95 5.78 21.51 -4.97
N VAL A 96 6.24 22.60 -5.55
CA VAL A 96 6.55 23.85 -4.83
C VAL A 96 5.32 24.38 -4.09
N ALA A 97 4.15 24.34 -4.72
CA ALA A 97 2.90 24.78 -4.12
C ALA A 97 2.50 23.91 -2.92
N ILE A 98 2.55 22.57 -3.05
CA ILE A 98 2.25 21.60 -1.98
C ILE A 98 3.18 21.82 -0.79
N VAL A 99 4.48 21.97 -1.04
CA VAL A 99 5.48 22.17 0.02
C VAL A 99 5.29 23.52 0.71
N LYS A 100 4.98 24.56 -0.03
CA LYS A 100 4.67 25.89 0.52
C LYS A 100 3.42 25.87 1.40
N GLU A 101 2.38 25.19 0.97
CA GLU A 101 1.17 25.00 1.77
C GLU A 101 1.49 24.28 3.09
N LYS A 102 2.26 23.19 3.03
CA LYS A 102 2.73 22.49 4.23
C LYS A 102 3.52 23.40 5.17
N ALA A 103 4.42 24.23 4.63
CA ALA A 103 5.22 25.18 5.40
C ALA A 103 4.34 26.13 6.22
N ASN A 104 3.20 26.57 5.67
CA ASN A 104 2.25 27.44 6.38
C ASN A 104 1.48 26.76 7.51
N THR A 105 1.54 25.43 7.60
CA THR A 105 0.77 24.64 8.62
C THR A 105 1.64 24.12 9.76
N VAL A 106 2.94 24.32 9.72
CA VAL A 106 3.88 23.81 10.74
C VAL A 106 4.75 24.93 11.29
N PRO A 107 5.28 24.82 12.53
CA PRO A 107 6.19 25.80 13.11
C PRO A 107 7.45 26.00 12.25
N GLU A 108 7.99 27.22 12.22
CA GLU A 108 9.27 27.50 11.55
C GLU A 108 10.39 26.58 12.01
N GLY A 109 11.27 26.21 11.11
CA GLY A 109 12.36 25.26 11.37
C GLY A 109 11.94 23.78 11.31
N THR A 110 10.65 23.49 11.21
CA THR A 110 10.18 22.10 11.03
C THR A 110 10.64 21.55 9.68
N TRP A 111 11.19 20.34 9.69
CA TRP A 111 11.52 19.61 8.47
C TRP A 111 10.27 19.26 7.66
N ILE A 112 10.30 19.54 6.38
CA ILE A 112 9.27 19.12 5.43
C ILE A 112 9.86 18.03 4.56
N LEU A 113 9.32 16.83 4.71
CA LEU A 113 9.75 15.64 4.00
C LEU A 113 8.69 15.22 2.98
N GLY A 114 9.13 14.72 1.83
CA GLY A 114 8.24 14.22 0.80
C GLY A 114 8.90 13.16 -0.06
N ARG A 115 8.09 12.40 -0.80
CA ARG A 115 8.57 11.36 -1.69
C ARG A 115 7.64 11.15 -2.88
N GLY A 116 8.21 10.64 -3.95
CA GLY A 116 7.43 10.07 -5.05
C GLY A 116 7.45 10.90 -6.33
N TRP A 117 8.02 12.12 -6.31
CA TRP A 117 8.11 12.93 -7.51
C TRP A 117 8.97 12.26 -8.60
N HIS A 118 8.59 12.50 -9.87
CA HIS A 118 9.30 11.96 -11.03
C HIS A 118 9.08 12.88 -12.23
N GLN A 119 10.15 13.53 -12.69
CA GLN A 119 10.10 14.55 -13.75
C GLN A 119 9.55 14.01 -15.09
N ASP A 120 9.74 12.72 -15.39
CA ASP A 120 9.25 12.13 -16.63
C ASP A 120 7.72 11.96 -16.69
N LYS A 121 7.05 12.17 -15.55
CA LYS A 121 5.58 12.17 -15.46
C LYS A 121 4.98 13.56 -15.61
N TRP A 122 5.81 14.61 -15.62
CA TRP A 122 5.31 15.97 -15.64
C TRP A 122 4.86 16.40 -17.02
N THR A 123 3.82 17.20 -17.05
CA THR A 123 3.24 17.78 -18.28
C THR A 123 3.96 19.06 -18.71
N SER A 124 4.83 19.61 -17.85
CA SER A 124 5.64 20.78 -18.12
C SER A 124 7.09 20.57 -17.71
N THR A 125 8.01 21.13 -18.47
CA THR A 125 9.44 21.08 -18.14
C THR A 125 9.80 22.27 -17.24
N PRO A 126 10.47 22.04 -16.10
CA PRO A 126 10.99 23.13 -15.27
C PRO A 126 11.92 24.06 -16.05
N GLU A 127 11.87 25.35 -15.73
CA GLU A 127 12.66 26.40 -16.40
C GLU A 127 14.18 26.12 -16.34
N LYS A 128 14.65 25.53 -15.23
CA LYS A 128 16.06 25.26 -15.00
C LYS A 128 16.27 23.81 -14.58
N LEU A 129 17.11 23.11 -15.33
CA LEU A 129 17.47 21.71 -15.08
C LEU A 129 18.99 21.53 -14.97
N ILE A 130 19.42 20.60 -14.12
CA ILE A 130 20.78 20.08 -14.09
C ILE A 130 20.72 18.57 -14.26
N LYS A 131 21.31 18.04 -15.32
CA LYS A 131 21.29 16.62 -15.68
C LYS A 131 19.85 16.02 -15.70
N GLY A 132 18.88 16.79 -16.17
CA GLY A 132 17.48 16.37 -16.27
C GLY A 132 16.65 16.54 -14.98
N PHE A 133 17.23 17.02 -13.88
CA PHE A 133 16.55 17.25 -12.62
C PHE A 133 16.32 18.73 -12.35
N PRO A 134 15.20 19.12 -11.70
CA PRO A 134 14.95 20.51 -11.32
C PRO A 134 15.98 21.02 -10.31
N THR A 135 16.26 22.31 -10.35
CA THR A 135 17.09 22.97 -9.34
C THR A 135 16.24 23.37 -8.12
N HIS A 136 16.91 23.64 -7.01
CA HIS A 136 16.24 23.96 -5.74
C HIS A 136 15.71 25.39 -5.64
N ASP A 137 16.02 26.29 -6.60
CA ASP A 137 15.83 27.74 -6.48
C ASP A 137 14.39 28.11 -6.07
N LYS A 138 13.37 27.68 -6.87
CA LYS A 138 11.96 27.95 -6.57
C LYS A 138 11.49 27.36 -5.22
N LEU A 139 12.00 26.18 -4.88
CA LEU A 139 11.69 25.54 -3.60
C LEU A 139 12.28 26.33 -2.44
N SER A 140 13.52 26.79 -2.57
CA SER A 140 14.20 27.62 -1.57
C SER A 140 13.53 28.98 -1.35
N GLU A 141 13.07 29.62 -2.43
CA GLU A 141 12.32 30.87 -2.39
C GLU A 141 10.97 30.68 -1.68
N ALA A 142 10.27 29.57 -1.96
CA ALA A 142 8.96 29.30 -1.41
C ALA A 142 9.00 28.89 0.08
N THR A 143 10.13 28.37 0.57
CA THR A 143 10.26 27.81 1.93
C THR A 143 11.57 28.24 2.63
N PRO A 144 11.83 29.55 2.81
CA PRO A 144 13.11 30.05 3.32
C PRO A 144 13.36 29.64 4.79
N ASN A 145 12.30 29.42 5.57
CA ASN A 145 12.38 29.16 7.03
C ASN A 145 12.28 27.67 7.37
N HIS A 146 12.06 26.79 6.38
CA HIS A 146 11.87 25.36 6.60
C HIS A 146 12.92 24.54 5.84
N PRO A 147 13.63 23.61 6.48
CA PRO A 147 14.43 22.64 5.75
C PRO A 147 13.53 21.65 5.00
N VAL A 148 13.76 21.48 3.69
CA VAL A 148 12.94 20.64 2.81
C VAL A 148 13.81 19.57 2.18
N TYR A 149 13.35 18.32 2.20
CA TYR A 149 14.00 17.19 1.55
C TYR A 149 12.97 16.28 0.88
N LEU A 150 13.03 16.21 -0.45
CA LEU A 150 12.07 15.50 -1.29
C LEU A 150 12.75 14.36 -2.03
N ARG A 151 12.42 13.13 -1.69
CA ARG A 151 13.02 11.94 -2.30
C ARG A 151 12.33 11.61 -3.62
N HIS A 152 13.12 11.40 -4.66
CA HIS A 152 12.63 10.94 -5.96
C HIS A 152 11.99 9.54 -5.88
N ALA A 153 11.05 9.23 -6.78
CA ALA A 153 10.36 7.95 -6.83
C ALA A 153 11.30 6.76 -6.93
N SER A 154 12.39 6.87 -7.71
CA SER A 154 13.40 5.81 -7.84
C SER A 154 14.24 5.58 -6.58
N GLY A 155 14.26 6.55 -5.64
CA GLY A 155 15.11 6.50 -4.47
C GLY A 155 16.59 6.86 -4.70
N HIS A 156 16.99 7.15 -5.96
CA HIS A 156 18.40 7.44 -6.32
C HIS A 156 18.73 8.93 -6.41
N ALA A 157 17.73 9.80 -6.32
CA ALA A 157 17.89 11.25 -6.32
C ALA A 157 17.05 11.87 -5.21
N SER A 158 17.44 13.08 -4.82
CA SER A 158 16.68 13.89 -3.88
C SER A 158 16.85 15.36 -4.20
N LEU A 159 15.83 16.14 -3.90
CA LEU A 159 15.82 17.59 -3.99
C LEU A 159 15.80 18.17 -2.57
N ALA A 160 16.80 18.98 -2.25
CA ALA A 160 16.88 19.71 -0.99
C ALA A 160 16.83 21.21 -1.26
N ASN A 161 16.16 21.99 -0.42
CA ASN A 161 16.22 23.44 -0.50
C ASN A 161 17.48 24.00 0.19
N ASN A 162 17.71 25.30 0.02
CA ASN A 162 18.89 25.97 0.59
C ASN A 162 18.98 25.81 2.10
N LYS A 163 17.85 25.94 2.81
CA LYS A 163 17.77 25.80 4.26
C LYS A 163 18.23 24.41 4.73
N ALA A 164 17.82 23.35 4.03
CA ALA A 164 18.27 22.00 4.35
C ALA A 164 19.76 21.82 4.07
N MET A 165 20.29 22.34 2.94
CA MET A 165 21.71 22.23 2.60
C MET A 165 22.62 22.99 3.56
N GLU A 166 22.19 24.13 4.11
CA GLU A 166 22.93 24.91 5.09
C GLU A 166 23.14 24.15 6.43
N MET A 167 22.25 23.27 6.79
CA MET A 167 22.35 22.50 8.03
C MET A 167 23.42 21.40 8.01
N PHE A 168 23.98 21.11 6.83
CA PHE A 168 25.01 20.07 6.63
C PHE A 168 26.35 20.62 6.12
N LYS A 169 26.57 21.90 6.27
CA LYS A 169 27.85 22.56 5.96
C LYS A 169 28.87 22.48 7.08
#